data_fe6827018b5adf31a498e21b15e0ce95
#
_entry.id   fe6827018b5adf31a498e21b15e0ce95
#
_cell.length_a   1.000
_cell.length_b   1.000
_cell.length_c   1.000
_cell.angle_alpha   90.00
_cell.angle_beta   90.00
_cell.angle_gamma   90.00
#
_symmetry.space_group_name_H-M   'P 1'
#
loop_
_entity.id
_entity.type
_entity.pdbx_description
1 polymer ?
#
loop_
_entity_poly.entity_id
_entity_poly.type
_entity_poly.pdbx_seq_one_letter_code
_entity_poly.pdbx_strand_id
1 'polypeptide(L)'
;MTLARLPHSRGLVVRMAALVFSVVIALTCTRWATAGGDWLGTPPTLQPLPSLGGATAWINSPPLDAKALRGRVVLVDFWTYSCINCLRTLPYVRAWSQKYRPHGLVVIGAHTPEFEFEHSIANVQRAVKDLGIGYPVAVDSRQTLWNAFGARAWPTFYFVDAEGRIRYRQLGEGRYDQAERMIQQLLREAGRDKVPEDLVAPQGAGTQAAPGLQASASDETYLGAARAEGFVATGGALRAGSAVTYSPAERLGLNQWTLAGTWRVEAQRIELAQPGGRIAFRFRARDLHLVLGPTRDGHPVRFKVRIDGKVPGVDRGSDIDADGTGRVDAQRLYQLVRQAADGRERLFEIEFLDAGARAYAFTFG
;
A
#
# COMPACT_ATOMS: atom_id res chain seq x y z
N MET A 1 91.03 -9.83 7.62
CA MET A 1 90.17 -9.52 6.51
C MET A 1 88.76 -9.45 7.02
N THR A 2 88.26 -8.23 7.34
CA THR A 2 86.99 -8.01 8.04
C THR A 2 86.09 -7.14 7.15
N LEU A 3 84.99 -7.67 6.69
CA LEU A 3 84.06 -6.96 5.86
C LEU A 3 83.01 -6.25 6.78
N ALA A 4 82.92 -4.93 6.65
CA ALA A 4 82.00 -4.06 7.33
C ALA A 4 80.58 -4.20 6.73
N ARG A 5 79.56 -4.33 7.58
CA ARG A 5 78.16 -4.26 7.22
C ARG A 5 77.63 -2.85 7.44
N LEU A 6 76.97 -2.29 6.44
CA LEU A 6 76.19 -1.03 6.50
C LEU A 6 74.75 -1.31 6.99
N PRO A 7 74.11 -0.42 7.76
CA PRO A 7 72.78 -0.62 8.25
C PRO A 7 71.76 -0.17 7.21
N HIS A 8 70.68 -1.00 7.05
CA HIS A 8 69.52 -0.70 6.20
C HIS A 8 68.55 0.23 6.91
N SER A 9 68.33 1.40 6.32
CA SER A 9 67.25 2.32 6.68
C SER A 9 65.90 1.82 6.09
N ARG A 10 65.15 1.07 6.89
CA ARG A 10 63.75 0.71 6.61
C ARG A 10 62.88 1.23 7.74
N GLY A 11 62.46 2.48 7.71
CA GLY A 11 61.65 2.99 8.80
C GLY A 11 60.76 4.23 8.47
N LEU A 12 60.85 4.77 7.26
CA LEU A 12 60.18 6.05 7.00
C LEU A 12 59.05 6.03 5.97
N VAL A 13 58.86 4.95 5.24
CA VAL A 13 57.83 4.86 4.17
C VAL A 13 56.50 4.29 4.69
N VAL A 14 56.48 3.61 5.85
CA VAL A 14 55.26 2.96 6.37
C VAL A 14 54.38 3.92 7.19
N ARG A 15 54.93 5.06 7.66
CA ARG A 15 54.15 6.02 8.47
C ARG A 15 53.35 7.08 7.68
N MET A 16 53.63 7.29 6.40
CA MET A 16 52.86 8.22 5.56
C MET A 16 51.64 7.56 4.86
N ALA A 17 51.65 6.24 4.66
CA ALA A 17 50.53 5.56 4.04
C ALA A 17 49.32 5.35 5.00
N ALA A 18 49.56 5.34 6.32
CA ALA A 18 48.49 5.16 7.32
C ALA A 18 47.67 6.44 7.58
N LEU A 19 48.26 7.62 7.34
CA LEU A 19 47.57 8.90 7.57
C LEU A 19 46.69 9.34 6.38
N VAL A 20 46.98 8.91 5.18
CA VAL A 20 46.16 9.20 3.99
C VAL A 20 44.91 8.29 3.94
N PHE A 21 45.04 7.04 4.45
CA PHE A 21 43.91 6.12 4.49
C PHE A 21 42.86 6.47 5.56
N SER A 22 43.28 7.09 6.67
CA SER A 22 42.34 7.50 7.75
C SER A 22 41.53 8.77 7.42
N VAL A 23 42.03 9.64 6.55
CA VAL A 23 41.30 10.86 6.13
C VAL A 23 40.28 10.56 5.03
N VAL A 24 40.51 9.56 4.18
CA VAL A 24 39.57 9.16 3.13
C VAL A 24 38.36 8.38 3.69
N ILE A 25 38.56 7.60 4.76
CA ILE A 25 37.47 6.87 5.43
C ILE A 25 36.58 7.82 6.25
N ALA A 26 37.13 8.92 6.80
CA ALA A 26 36.34 9.91 7.55
C ALA A 26 35.47 10.82 6.65
N LEU A 27 35.81 10.97 5.36
CA LEU A 27 35.05 11.77 4.39
C LEU A 27 33.99 10.98 3.63
N THR A 28 34.03 9.64 3.67
CA THR A 28 32.99 8.79 3.05
C THR A 28 31.90 8.36 4.03
N CYS A 29 32.13 8.40 5.34
CA CYS A 29 31.11 8.09 6.36
C CYS A 29 30.14 9.23 6.67
N THR A 30 30.40 10.47 6.21
CA THR A 30 29.50 11.63 6.49
C THR A 30 28.42 11.84 5.43
N ARG A 31 28.30 10.99 4.42
CA ARG A 31 27.26 11.09 3.39
C ARG A 31 26.12 10.05 3.48
N TRP A 32 26.12 9.19 4.49
CA TRP A 32 25.08 8.16 4.65
C TRP A 32 24.12 8.42 5.84
N ALA A 33 24.26 9.56 6.52
CA ALA A 33 23.43 9.90 7.69
C ALA A 33 22.30 10.91 7.40
N THR A 34 21.98 11.20 6.12
CA THR A 34 20.89 12.12 5.76
C THR A 34 19.93 11.57 4.70
N ALA A 35 19.80 10.25 4.61
CA ALA A 35 18.69 9.60 3.90
C ALA A 35 17.54 9.28 4.86
N GLY A 36 17.34 10.09 5.89
CA GLY A 36 16.05 10.28 6.55
C GLY A 36 15.22 11.13 5.62
N GLY A 37 14.53 10.51 4.64
CA GLY A 37 13.69 11.22 3.71
C GLY A 37 12.67 12.05 4.49
N ASP A 38 12.64 13.35 4.27
CA ASP A 38 11.57 14.26 4.68
C ASP A 38 10.25 13.77 4.02
N TRP A 39 9.55 12.91 4.70
CA TRP A 39 8.26 12.38 4.27
C TRP A 39 7.16 13.45 4.28
N LEU A 40 7.43 14.58 4.95
CA LEU A 40 6.72 15.84 4.83
C LEU A 40 7.68 16.84 4.14
N GLY A 41 8.01 16.58 2.88
CA GLY A 41 8.79 17.53 2.11
C GLY A 41 7.94 18.74 1.73
N THR A 42 8.31 19.92 2.20
CA THR A 42 7.92 21.16 1.51
C THR A 42 8.45 21.01 0.09
N PRO A 43 7.61 21.08 -0.96
CA PRO A 43 8.15 21.05 -2.30
C PRO A 43 9.16 22.19 -2.44
N PRO A 44 10.31 21.97 -3.09
CA PRO A 44 11.38 22.98 -3.20
C PRO A 44 10.91 24.28 -3.87
N THR A 45 9.77 24.22 -4.54
CA THR A 45 9.02 25.38 -5.07
C THR A 45 7.55 25.13 -4.85
N LEU A 46 6.82 26.15 -4.39
CA LEU A 46 5.36 26.10 -4.28
C LEU A 46 4.76 25.90 -5.67
N GLN A 47 4.16 24.72 -5.90
CA GLN A 47 3.53 24.41 -7.18
C GLN A 47 2.03 24.73 -7.11
N PRO A 48 1.44 25.26 -8.17
CA PRO A 48 0.00 25.44 -8.24
C PRO A 48 -0.69 24.08 -8.23
N LEU A 49 -1.90 24.03 -7.69
CA LEU A 49 -2.79 22.86 -7.78
C LEU A 49 -2.98 22.48 -9.26
N PRO A 50 -2.60 21.27 -9.67
CA PRO A 50 -2.85 20.80 -11.03
C PRO A 50 -4.35 20.76 -11.35
N SER A 51 -4.70 20.85 -12.62
CA SER A 51 -6.09 20.78 -13.07
C SER A 51 -6.73 19.43 -12.68
N LEU A 52 -7.92 19.49 -12.10
CA LEU A 52 -8.73 18.30 -11.80
C LEU A 52 -9.63 17.88 -12.98
N GLY A 53 -9.58 18.58 -14.11
CA GLY A 53 -10.38 18.30 -15.32
C GLY A 53 -10.06 16.98 -16.00
N GLY A 54 -9.00 16.28 -15.59
CA GLY A 54 -8.64 14.94 -16.06
C GLY A 54 -9.47 13.79 -15.45
N ALA A 55 -10.25 14.06 -14.40
CA ALA A 55 -11.13 13.05 -13.79
C ALA A 55 -12.17 12.54 -14.79
N THR A 56 -12.33 11.21 -14.85
CA THR A 56 -13.27 10.55 -15.77
C THR A 56 -14.72 10.60 -15.28
N ALA A 57 -14.90 10.72 -13.96
CA ALA A 57 -16.18 10.89 -13.29
C ALA A 57 -15.98 11.54 -11.91
N TRP A 58 -17.05 12.03 -11.34
CA TRP A 58 -17.12 12.52 -9.97
C TRP A 58 -18.22 11.80 -9.20
N ILE A 59 -17.94 11.48 -7.93
CA ILE A 59 -18.88 10.86 -7.01
C ILE A 59 -19.02 11.81 -5.80
N ASN A 60 -20.22 11.94 -5.24
CA ASN A 60 -20.59 12.80 -4.12
C ASN A 60 -20.48 14.31 -4.38
N SER A 61 -20.15 14.74 -5.60
CA SER A 61 -20.15 16.15 -5.99
C SER A 61 -20.23 16.32 -7.51
N PRO A 62 -20.63 17.49 -8.02
CA PRO A 62 -20.33 17.88 -9.40
C PRO A 62 -18.79 18.01 -9.57
N PRO A 63 -18.29 18.10 -10.82
CA PRO A 63 -16.90 18.38 -11.09
C PRO A 63 -16.39 19.63 -10.36
N LEU A 64 -15.23 19.51 -9.70
CA LEU A 64 -14.57 20.61 -9.02
C LEU A 64 -13.39 21.12 -9.87
N ASP A 65 -13.26 22.44 -9.94
CA ASP A 65 -12.17 23.11 -10.61
C ASP A 65 -11.44 24.10 -9.68
N ALA A 66 -10.36 24.70 -10.15
CA ALA A 66 -9.59 25.67 -9.38
C ALA A 66 -10.41 26.90 -8.96
N LYS A 67 -11.47 27.28 -9.70
CA LYS A 67 -12.37 28.39 -9.36
C LYS A 67 -13.25 28.04 -8.18
N ALA A 68 -13.83 26.82 -8.17
CA ALA A 68 -14.66 26.32 -7.07
C ALA A 68 -13.87 26.12 -5.78
N LEU A 69 -12.55 25.91 -5.88
CA LEU A 69 -11.65 25.64 -4.76
C LEU A 69 -10.93 26.92 -4.24
N ARG A 70 -11.07 28.05 -4.92
CA ARG A 70 -10.43 29.31 -4.51
C ARG A 70 -10.87 29.76 -3.11
N GLY A 71 -9.92 30.14 -2.27
CA GLY A 71 -10.19 30.51 -0.88
C GLY A 71 -10.46 29.35 0.05
N ARG A 72 -10.29 28.11 -0.41
CA ARG A 72 -10.43 26.89 0.39
C ARG A 72 -9.10 26.22 0.60
N VAL A 73 -8.91 25.64 1.78
CA VAL A 73 -7.84 24.66 2.00
C VAL A 73 -8.28 23.33 1.40
N VAL A 74 -7.42 22.68 0.61
CA VAL A 74 -7.77 21.43 -0.06
C VAL A 74 -6.80 20.33 0.36
N LEU A 75 -7.37 19.17 0.72
CA LEU A 75 -6.63 17.92 0.87
C LEU A 75 -6.98 17.01 -0.31
N VAL A 76 -5.99 16.71 -1.17
CA VAL A 76 -6.15 15.71 -2.23
C VAL A 76 -5.51 14.42 -1.76
N ASP A 77 -6.30 13.36 -1.67
CA ASP A 77 -5.92 12.01 -1.25
C ASP A 77 -5.94 11.07 -2.46
N PHE A 78 -4.76 10.68 -2.95
CA PHE A 78 -4.63 9.64 -3.96
C PHE A 78 -4.75 8.28 -3.33
N TRP A 79 -5.79 7.54 -3.69
CA TRP A 79 -6.14 6.27 -3.08
C TRP A 79 -6.71 5.27 -4.08
N THR A 80 -6.75 3.99 -3.69
CA THR A 80 -7.55 2.97 -4.36
C THR A 80 -8.16 2.03 -3.31
N TYR A 81 -9.30 1.40 -3.65
CA TYR A 81 -10.11 0.68 -2.67
C TYR A 81 -9.60 -0.73 -2.35
N SER A 82 -8.60 -1.27 -3.07
CA SER A 82 -7.96 -2.54 -2.73
C SER A 82 -6.60 -2.37 -2.03
N CYS A 83 -6.13 -1.14 -1.81
CA CYS A 83 -4.88 -0.84 -1.13
C CYS A 83 -5.08 -0.81 0.40
N ILE A 84 -4.43 -1.72 1.13
CA ILE A 84 -4.57 -1.80 2.60
C ILE A 84 -4.18 -0.50 3.30
N ASN A 85 -3.07 0.14 2.89
CA ASN A 85 -2.61 1.39 3.49
C ASN A 85 -3.62 2.51 3.27
N CYS A 86 -4.30 2.56 2.11
CA CYS A 86 -5.38 3.50 1.84
C CYS A 86 -6.58 3.24 2.74
N LEU A 87 -6.99 1.98 2.91
CA LEU A 87 -8.12 1.64 3.75
C LEU A 87 -7.90 2.06 5.21
N ARG A 88 -6.66 1.95 5.72
CA ARG A 88 -6.29 2.39 7.08
C ARG A 88 -6.30 3.91 7.26
N THR A 89 -6.12 4.70 6.19
CA THR A 89 -6.22 6.15 6.27
C THR A 89 -7.65 6.67 6.29
N LEU A 90 -8.61 5.92 5.75
CA LEU A 90 -9.99 6.38 5.58
C LEU A 90 -10.68 6.86 6.87
N PRO A 91 -10.52 6.22 8.05
CA PRO A 91 -11.11 6.73 9.27
C PRO A 91 -10.67 8.17 9.58
N TYR A 92 -9.39 8.48 9.37
CA TYR A 92 -8.82 9.82 9.59
C TYR A 92 -9.31 10.81 8.55
N VAL A 93 -9.25 10.46 7.26
CA VAL A 93 -9.68 11.34 6.16
C VAL A 93 -11.16 11.70 6.29
N ARG A 94 -12.01 10.73 6.67
CA ARG A 94 -13.44 10.98 6.96
C ARG A 94 -13.61 11.92 8.15
N ALA A 95 -12.89 11.69 9.23
CA ALA A 95 -12.96 12.52 10.44
C ALA A 95 -12.48 13.95 10.15
N TRP A 96 -11.38 14.14 9.43
CA TRP A 96 -10.90 15.46 8.99
C TRP A 96 -11.92 16.16 8.10
N SER A 97 -12.48 15.44 7.12
CA SER A 97 -13.52 15.99 6.24
C SER A 97 -14.73 16.50 7.03
N GLN A 98 -15.22 15.72 8.01
CA GLN A 98 -16.36 16.11 8.85
C GLN A 98 -16.02 17.29 9.76
N LYS A 99 -14.89 17.22 10.48
CA LYS A 99 -14.48 18.22 11.48
C LYS A 99 -14.16 19.56 10.86
N TYR A 100 -13.41 19.58 9.74
CA TYR A 100 -12.89 20.83 9.17
C TYR A 100 -13.68 21.40 7.98
N ARG A 101 -14.67 20.66 7.44
CA ARG A 101 -15.54 21.20 6.39
C ARG A 101 -16.21 22.53 6.77
N PRO A 102 -16.74 22.71 7.99
CA PRO A 102 -17.31 24.00 8.41
C PRO A 102 -16.28 25.12 8.44
N HIS A 103 -15.00 24.79 8.61
CA HIS A 103 -13.87 25.74 8.66
C HIS A 103 -13.22 26.00 7.30
N GLY A 104 -13.74 25.40 6.21
CA GLY A 104 -13.28 25.67 4.85
C GLY A 104 -12.32 24.63 4.25
N LEU A 105 -12.14 23.46 4.90
CA LEU A 105 -11.47 22.32 4.28
C LEU A 105 -12.37 21.68 3.22
N VAL A 106 -11.77 21.37 2.07
CA VAL A 106 -12.32 20.49 1.04
C VAL A 106 -11.43 19.28 0.92
N VAL A 107 -11.97 18.08 1.17
CA VAL A 107 -11.26 16.82 0.90
C VAL A 107 -11.70 16.30 -0.46
N ILE A 108 -10.75 15.89 -1.29
CA ILE A 108 -10.97 15.27 -2.59
C ILE A 108 -10.22 13.94 -2.61
N GLY A 109 -10.94 12.82 -2.69
CA GLY A 109 -10.33 11.53 -2.93
C GLY A 109 -10.08 11.37 -4.44
N ALA A 110 -8.83 11.33 -4.87
CA ALA A 110 -8.45 11.00 -6.24
C ALA A 110 -8.29 9.49 -6.34
N HIS A 111 -9.35 8.79 -6.77
CA HIS A 111 -9.31 7.34 -6.93
C HIS A 111 -8.56 6.99 -8.20
N THR A 112 -7.35 6.46 -8.08
CA THR A 112 -6.48 6.09 -9.19
C THR A 112 -6.24 4.58 -9.16
N PRO A 113 -6.57 3.85 -10.25
CA PRO A 113 -6.51 2.39 -10.27
C PRO A 113 -5.07 1.86 -10.21
N GLU A 114 -4.87 0.81 -9.43
CA GLU A 114 -3.71 -0.06 -9.45
C GLU A 114 -3.96 -1.29 -10.34
N PHE A 115 -5.14 -1.89 -10.21
CA PHE A 115 -5.55 -3.06 -10.98
C PHE A 115 -6.61 -2.68 -12.02
N GLU A 116 -6.70 -3.51 -13.07
CA GLU A 116 -7.63 -3.30 -14.19
C GLU A 116 -9.10 -3.16 -13.73
N PHE A 117 -9.52 -3.94 -12.74
CA PHE A 117 -10.90 -3.90 -12.25
C PHE A 117 -11.27 -2.59 -11.54
N GLU A 118 -10.29 -1.81 -11.11
CA GLU A 118 -10.47 -0.51 -10.46
C GLU A 118 -10.74 0.63 -11.45
N HIS A 119 -10.59 0.40 -12.76
CA HIS A 119 -11.03 1.34 -13.80
C HIS A 119 -12.56 1.43 -13.90
N SER A 120 -13.29 0.44 -13.39
CA SER A 120 -14.75 0.40 -13.43
C SER A 120 -15.38 1.42 -12.48
N ILE A 121 -16.04 2.43 -13.05
CA ILE A 121 -16.75 3.46 -12.26
C ILE A 121 -17.78 2.81 -11.32
N ALA A 122 -18.48 1.76 -11.75
CA ALA A 122 -19.46 1.05 -10.94
C ALA A 122 -18.81 0.37 -9.71
N ASN A 123 -17.60 -0.18 -9.86
CA ASN A 123 -16.84 -0.74 -8.75
C ASN A 123 -16.40 0.36 -7.76
N VAL A 124 -15.92 1.50 -8.28
CA VAL A 124 -15.54 2.65 -7.46
C VAL A 124 -16.74 3.21 -6.69
N GLN A 125 -17.91 3.36 -7.34
CA GLN A 125 -19.14 3.82 -6.69
C GLN A 125 -19.58 2.89 -5.56
N ARG A 126 -19.50 1.58 -5.78
CA ARG A 126 -19.80 0.58 -4.75
C ARG A 126 -18.83 0.72 -3.58
N ALA A 127 -17.51 0.77 -3.85
CA ALA A 127 -16.50 0.92 -2.83
C ALA A 127 -16.66 2.22 -2.02
N VAL A 128 -16.94 3.35 -2.66
CA VAL A 128 -17.22 4.63 -2.01
C VAL A 128 -18.39 4.51 -1.05
N LYS A 129 -19.48 3.83 -1.47
CA LYS A 129 -20.64 3.58 -0.63
C LYS A 129 -20.33 2.65 0.54
N ASP A 130 -19.71 1.49 0.28
CA ASP A 130 -19.42 0.46 1.27
C ASP A 130 -18.40 0.95 2.33
N LEU A 131 -17.45 1.81 1.91
CA LEU A 131 -16.46 2.43 2.79
C LEU A 131 -16.97 3.71 3.48
N GLY A 132 -18.21 4.13 3.26
CA GLY A 132 -18.80 5.30 3.90
C GLY A 132 -18.11 6.61 3.56
N ILE A 133 -17.59 6.77 2.34
CA ILE A 133 -16.91 7.98 1.87
C ILE A 133 -17.96 9.01 1.46
N GLY A 134 -18.06 10.13 2.22
CA GLY A 134 -19.04 11.19 1.97
C GLY A 134 -18.45 12.47 1.36
N TYR A 135 -17.15 12.55 1.19
CA TYR A 135 -16.46 13.67 0.53
C TYR A 135 -16.39 13.46 -0.98
N PRO A 136 -16.11 14.52 -1.79
CA PRO A 136 -15.92 14.43 -3.23
C PRO A 136 -14.87 13.40 -3.64
N VAL A 137 -15.19 12.57 -4.63
CA VAL A 137 -14.25 11.61 -5.21
C VAL A 137 -14.12 11.87 -6.71
N ALA A 138 -12.91 12.24 -7.14
CA ALA A 138 -12.49 12.31 -8.54
C ALA A 138 -12.02 10.92 -9.00
N VAL A 139 -12.70 10.32 -9.96
CA VAL A 139 -12.32 9.01 -10.53
C VAL A 139 -11.27 9.25 -11.61
N ASP A 140 -10.05 8.77 -11.37
CA ASP A 140 -8.89 8.98 -12.24
C ASP A 140 -8.54 7.73 -13.03
N SER A 141 -9.54 7.11 -13.70
CA SER A 141 -9.35 5.83 -14.42
C SER A 141 -8.27 5.87 -15.51
N ARG A 142 -7.85 7.05 -15.96
CA ARG A 142 -6.78 7.23 -16.96
C ARG A 142 -5.45 7.67 -16.36
N GLN A 143 -5.35 7.73 -15.05
CA GLN A 143 -4.16 8.22 -14.31
C GLN A 143 -3.73 9.65 -14.71
N THR A 144 -4.66 10.46 -15.22
CA THR A 144 -4.37 11.83 -15.66
C THR A 144 -4.04 12.73 -14.49
N LEU A 145 -4.79 12.61 -13.38
CA LEU A 145 -4.52 13.34 -12.13
C LEU A 145 -3.24 12.83 -11.48
N TRP A 146 -3.08 11.51 -11.41
CA TRP A 146 -1.88 10.86 -10.87
C TRP A 146 -0.60 11.42 -11.50
N ASN A 147 -0.57 11.47 -12.83
CA ASN A 147 0.57 11.98 -13.56
C ASN A 147 0.76 13.49 -13.39
N ALA A 148 -0.33 14.27 -13.39
CA ALA A 148 -0.28 15.73 -13.21
C ALA A 148 0.25 16.15 -11.84
N PHE A 149 -0.07 15.39 -10.77
CA PHE A 149 0.44 15.61 -9.42
C PHE A 149 1.83 14.98 -9.18
N GLY A 150 2.32 14.15 -10.09
CA GLY A 150 3.55 13.37 -9.89
C GLY A 150 3.43 12.39 -8.72
N ALA A 151 2.23 11.80 -8.53
CA ALA A 151 2.01 10.78 -7.52
C ALA A 151 2.77 9.49 -7.90
N ARG A 152 3.24 8.74 -6.90
CA ARG A 152 4.10 7.54 -7.11
C ARG A 152 3.76 6.37 -6.18
N ALA A 153 2.88 6.58 -5.20
CA ALA A 153 2.48 5.58 -4.23
C ALA A 153 1.08 5.84 -3.71
N TRP A 154 0.40 4.80 -3.26
CA TRP A 154 -0.87 4.87 -2.54
C TRP A 154 -0.66 4.56 -1.05
N PRO A 155 -1.27 5.35 -0.12
CA PRO A 155 -1.88 6.66 -0.36
C PRO A 155 -0.81 7.75 -0.55
N THR A 156 -1.18 8.86 -1.20
CA THR A 156 -0.39 10.10 -1.19
C THR A 156 -1.32 11.28 -0.94
N PHE A 157 -1.00 12.08 0.07
CA PHE A 157 -1.72 13.30 0.42
C PHE A 157 -1.02 14.54 -0.12
N TYR A 158 -1.80 15.45 -0.71
CA TYR A 158 -1.35 16.79 -1.09
C TYR A 158 -2.16 17.83 -0.32
N PHE A 159 -1.48 18.69 0.42
CA PHE A 159 -2.08 19.76 1.20
C PHE A 159 -1.93 21.07 0.44
N VAL A 160 -3.06 21.69 0.10
CA VAL A 160 -3.15 22.86 -0.76
C VAL A 160 -3.71 24.03 0.04
N ASP A 161 -3.06 25.20 -0.03
CA ASP A 161 -3.50 26.41 0.65
C ASP A 161 -4.68 27.11 -0.06
N ALA A 162 -5.20 28.15 0.56
CA ALA A 162 -6.34 28.92 0.04
C ALA A 162 -6.05 29.65 -1.27
N GLU A 163 -4.78 29.88 -1.60
CA GLU A 163 -4.31 30.46 -2.86
C GLU A 163 -4.17 29.42 -3.97
N GLY A 164 -4.40 28.12 -3.64
CA GLY A 164 -4.29 27.03 -4.60
C GLY A 164 -2.87 26.54 -4.84
N ARG A 165 -1.97 26.66 -3.85
CA ARG A 165 -0.58 26.18 -3.94
C ARG A 165 -0.40 24.95 -3.09
N ILE A 166 0.27 23.91 -3.63
CA ILE A 166 0.67 22.72 -2.87
C ILE A 166 1.74 23.14 -1.86
N ARG A 167 1.43 22.99 -0.58
CA ARG A 167 2.31 23.33 0.54
C ARG A 167 3.08 22.13 1.07
N TYR A 168 2.44 20.97 1.08
CA TYR A 168 3.01 19.74 1.63
C TYR A 168 2.54 18.52 0.87
N ARG A 169 3.35 17.47 0.90
CA ARG A 169 3.03 16.15 0.36
C ARG A 169 3.45 15.09 1.38
N GLN A 170 2.57 14.13 1.63
CA GLN A 170 2.87 12.97 2.46
C GLN A 170 2.66 11.69 1.64
N LEU A 171 3.64 10.82 1.63
CA LEU A 171 3.56 9.50 1.02
C LEU A 171 3.29 8.45 2.11
N GLY A 172 2.40 7.50 1.79
CA GLY A 172 2.06 6.40 2.68
C GLY A 172 1.12 6.77 3.83
N GLU A 173 0.75 5.76 4.61
CA GLU A 173 -0.06 5.88 5.81
C GLU A 173 0.73 6.40 7.03
N GLY A 174 0.03 6.68 8.14
CA GLY A 174 0.65 7.14 9.40
C GLY A 174 0.78 8.65 9.51
N ARG A 175 1.46 9.14 10.56
CA ARG A 175 1.67 10.58 10.87
C ARG A 175 0.41 11.41 10.84
N TYR A 176 -0.70 10.83 11.27
CA TYR A 176 -2.02 11.46 11.17
C TYR A 176 -2.12 12.74 12.00
N ASP A 177 -1.44 12.80 13.14
CA ASP A 177 -1.32 14.00 13.98
C ASP A 177 -0.62 15.14 13.24
N GLN A 178 0.46 14.85 12.51
CA GLN A 178 1.19 15.86 11.72
C GLN A 178 0.36 16.32 10.53
N ALA A 179 -0.32 15.41 9.83
CA ALA A 179 -1.24 15.72 8.74
C ALA A 179 -2.39 16.62 9.22
N GLU A 180 -3.00 16.32 10.36
CA GLU A 180 -4.09 17.14 10.93
C GLU A 180 -3.61 18.52 11.36
N ARG A 181 -2.44 18.63 12.02
CA ARG A 181 -1.83 19.93 12.36
C ARG A 181 -1.54 20.77 11.13
N MET A 182 -1.15 20.13 10.01
CA MET A 182 -0.99 20.81 8.74
C MET A 182 -2.30 21.39 8.22
N ILE A 183 -3.41 20.64 8.27
CA ILE A 183 -4.74 21.13 7.93
C ILE A 183 -5.10 22.34 8.81
N GLN A 184 -4.91 22.24 10.13
CA GLN A 184 -5.18 23.32 11.08
C GLN A 184 -4.36 24.57 10.78
N GLN A 185 -3.07 24.40 10.45
CA GLN A 185 -2.19 25.50 10.09
C GLN A 185 -2.68 26.23 8.83
N LEU A 186 -2.94 25.50 7.74
CA LEU A 186 -3.40 26.08 6.49
C LEU A 186 -4.76 26.79 6.65
N LEU A 187 -5.65 26.26 7.46
CA LEU A 187 -6.92 26.91 7.76
C LEU A 187 -6.72 28.23 8.52
N ARG A 188 -5.81 28.30 9.50
CA ARG A 188 -5.47 29.54 10.19
C ARG A 188 -4.82 30.56 9.24
N GLU A 189 -3.89 30.11 8.40
CA GLU A 189 -3.26 30.96 7.36
C GLU A 189 -4.31 31.53 6.37
N ALA A 190 -5.37 30.76 6.09
CA ALA A 190 -6.50 31.21 5.28
C ALA A 190 -7.48 32.15 6.03
N GLY A 191 -7.12 32.64 7.22
CA GLY A 191 -7.91 33.55 8.03
C GLY A 191 -9.18 32.93 8.62
N ARG A 192 -9.20 31.60 8.86
CA ARG A 192 -10.34 30.93 9.48
C ARG A 192 -10.28 31.07 10.98
N ASP A 193 -11.30 31.67 11.56
CA ASP A 193 -11.45 31.81 13.01
C ASP A 193 -11.88 30.47 13.64
N LYS A 194 -11.46 30.27 14.91
CA LYS A 194 -11.89 29.16 15.74
C LYS A 194 -11.67 27.76 15.13
N VAL A 195 -10.53 27.58 14.44
CA VAL A 195 -10.12 26.26 13.97
C VAL A 195 -9.88 25.35 15.19
N PRO A 196 -10.55 24.19 15.31
CA PRO A 196 -10.34 23.27 16.43
C PRO A 196 -8.88 22.83 16.51
N GLU A 197 -8.28 22.80 17.73
CA GLU A 197 -6.88 22.44 17.94
C GLU A 197 -6.69 20.98 18.39
N ASP A 198 -7.74 20.35 18.93
CA ASP A 198 -7.75 18.94 19.28
C ASP A 198 -7.58 18.06 18.03
N LEU A 199 -6.97 16.90 18.21
CA LEU A 199 -6.76 15.93 17.13
C LEU A 199 -7.87 14.88 17.14
N VAL A 200 -8.21 14.37 15.94
CA VAL A 200 -9.12 13.23 15.83
C VAL A 200 -8.41 11.93 16.23
N ALA A 201 -9.16 11.02 16.85
CA ALA A 201 -8.66 9.68 17.22
C ALA A 201 -9.68 8.61 16.78
N PRO A 202 -9.94 8.47 15.47
CA PRO A 202 -10.92 7.53 14.98
C PRO A 202 -10.46 6.08 15.21
N GLN A 203 -11.42 5.19 15.52
CA GLN A 203 -11.19 3.76 15.63
C GLN A 203 -11.63 3.08 14.34
N GLY A 204 -10.69 2.49 13.62
CA GLY A 204 -10.96 1.64 12.46
C GLY A 204 -11.23 0.20 12.88
N ALA A 205 -12.03 -0.52 12.09
CA ALA A 205 -12.33 -1.94 12.27
C ALA A 205 -12.01 -2.72 10.99
N GLY A 206 -11.77 -4.02 11.09
CA GLY A 206 -11.45 -4.87 9.94
C GLY A 206 -10.22 -4.34 9.19
N THR A 207 -10.32 -4.19 7.88
CA THR A 207 -9.25 -3.65 7.02
C THR A 207 -8.90 -2.17 7.30
N GLN A 208 -9.76 -1.44 8.02
CA GLN A 208 -9.49 -0.05 8.41
C GLN A 208 -8.84 0.09 9.79
N ALA A 209 -8.64 -1.00 10.52
CA ALA A 209 -7.96 -0.97 11.82
C ALA A 209 -6.48 -0.64 11.64
N ALA A 210 -5.90 0.03 12.65
CA ALA A 210 -4.49 0.39 12.65
C ALA A 210 -3.58 -0.82 12.38
N PRO A 211 -2.42 -0.65 11.75
CA PRO A 211 -1.44 -1.72 11.52
C PRO A 211 -0.94 -2.31 12.84
N GLY A 212 -0.30 -3.47 12.79
CA GLY A 212 0.41 -4.04 13.94
C GLY A 212 1.48 -3.11 14.50
N LEU A 213 1.79 -3.23 15.78
CA LEU A 213 2.84 -2.42 16.42
C LEU A 213 4.23 -2.74 15.89
N GLN A 214 4.45 -3.96 15.42
CA GLN A 214 5.70 -4.38 14.78
C GLN A 214 5.56 -4.28 13.27
N ALA A 215 6.64 -3.84 12.61
CA ALA A 215 6.70 -3.84 11.15
C ALA A 215 6.53 -5.26 10.60
N SER A 216 5.74 -5.40 9.54
CA SER A 216 5.65 -6.64 8.78
C SER A 216 7.04 -7.01 8.23
N ALA A 217 7.39 -8.30 8.28
CA ALA A 217 8.55 -8.83 7.57
C ALA A 217 8.16 -9.45 6.22
N SER A 218 6.88 -9.38 5.87
CA SER A 218 6.38 -9.75 4.55
C SER A 218 5.95 -8.49 3.80
N ASP A 219 6.49 -8.35 2.60
CA ASP A 219 6.19 -7.26 1.69
C ASP A 219 5.01 -7.62 0.77
N GLU A 220 4.39 -6.60 0.19
CA GLU A 220 3.35 -6.78 -0.81
C GLU A 220 3.85 -7.72 -1.92
N THR A 221 3.05 -8.74 -2.25
CA THR A 221 3.44 -9.79 -3.19
C THR A 221 2.38 -9.95 -4.27
N TYR A 222 2.73 -9.59 -5.49
CA TYR A 222 1.87 -9.71 -6.66
C TYR A 222 1.89 -11.12 -7.22
N LEU A 223 0.73 -11.61 -7.68
CA LEU A 223 0.58 -12.97 -8.20
C LEU A 223 0.56 -13.04 -9.73
N GLY A 224 0.28 -11.92 -10.40
CA GLY A 224 0.30 -11.83 -11.86
C GLY A 224 1.71 -11.75 -12.44
N ALA A 225 1.92 -12.35 -13.60
CA ALA A 225 3.23 -12.54 -14.23
C ALA A 225 4.07 -11.27 -14.43
N ALA A 226 3.42 -10.08 -14.50
CA ALA A 226 4.15 -8.83 -14.73
C ALA A 226 4.96 -8.37 -13.51
N ARG A 227 4.56 -8.77 -12.29
CA ARG A 227 5.18 -8.33 -11.03
C ARG A 227 5.39 -9.48 -10.02
N ALA A 228 5.14 -10.74 -10.41
CA ALA A 228 5.24 -11.89 -9.51
C ALA A 228 6.66 -12.11 -9.03
N GLU A 229 6.84 -12.19 -7.71
CA GLU A 229 8.09 -12.52 -7.04
C GLU A 229 7.87 -13.61 -5.99
N GLY A 230 8.90 -14.37 -5.63
CA GLY A 230 8.83 -15.38 -4.56
C GLY A 230 8.04 -16.65 -4.91
N PHE A 231 7.62 -16.84 -6.17
CA PHE A 231 6.93 -18.05 -6.59
C PHE A 231 7.87 -19.26 -6.64
N VAL A 232 7.46 -20.37 -6.06
CA VAL A 232 8.15 -21.65 -6.13
C VAL A 232 7.15 -22.79 -6.39
N ALA A 233 7.52 -23.77 -7.22
CA ALA A 233 6.70 -24.95 -7.49
C ALA A 233 7.58 -26.15 -7.86
N THR A 234 7.08 -27.35 -7.61
CA THR A 234 7.68 -28.56 -8.14
C THR A 234 7.48 -28.57 -9.66
N GLY A 235 8.57 -28.58 -10.42
CA GLY A 235 8.51 -28.64 -11.90
C GLY A 235 8.64 -27.29 -12.60
N GLY A 236 8.94 -26.18 -11.91
CA GLY A 236 9.42 -24.98 -12.58
C GLY A 236 8.73 -23.65 -12.22
N ALA A 237 8.98 -22.64 -13.07
CA ALA A 237 8.56 -21.26 -12.87
C ALA A 237 7.07 -21.04 -13.19
N LEU A 238 6.55 -19.88 -12.73
CA LEU A 238 5.23 -19.37 -13.10
C LEU A 238 5.16 -19.14 -14.63
N ARG A 239 4.12 -19.65 -15.28
CA ARG A 239 3.97 -19.59 -16.75
C ARG A 239 2.75 -18.77 -17.12
N ALA A 240 2.98 -17.64 -17.79
CA ALA A 240 1.91 -16.82 -18.32
C ALA A 240 1.21 -17.46 -19.54
N GLY A 241 -0.08 -17.21 -19.72
CA GLY A 241 -0.88 -17.61 -20.87
C GLY A 241 -1.86 -18.76 -20.59
N SER A 242 -1.64 -19.91 -21.18
CA SER A 242 -2.55 -21.06 -21.06
C SER A 242 -2.66 -21.60 -19.64
N ALA A 243 -3.77 -22.25 -19.32
CA ALA A 243 -3.92 -22.90 -18.02
C ALA A 243 -2.90 -24.05 -17.87
N VAL A 244 -2.23 -24.06 -16.71
CA VAL A 244 -1.17 -25.02 -16.36
C VAL A 244 -1.52 -25.64 -15.00
N THR A 245 -1.32 -26.95 -14.87
CA THR A 245 -1.44 -27.63 -13.58
C THR A 245 -0.12 -27.51 -12.82
N TYR A 246 -0.18 -26.90 -11.63
CA TYR A 246 0.96 -26.75 -10.73
C TYR A 246 0.91 -27.79 -9.62
N SER A 247 2.08 -28.31 -9.28
CA SER A 247 2.32 -29.08 -8.07
C SER A 247 3.04 -28.21 -7.05
N PRO A 248 2.53 -28.13 -5.81
CA PRO A 248 3.10 -27.22 -4.83
C PRO A 248 4.53 -27.63 -4.46
N ALA A 249 5.34 -26.65 -4.07
CA ALA A 249 6.63 -26.93 -3.45
C ALA A 249 6.42 -27.60 -2.07
N GLU A 250 7.28 -28.55 -1.72
CA GLU A 250 7.22 -29.25 -0.43
C GLU A 250 7.47 -28.33 0.77
N ARG A 251 8.29 -27.32 0.58
CA ARG A 251 8.66 -26.34 1.61
C ARG A 251 8.70 -24.94 1.03
N LEU A 252 8.22 -23.98 1.82
CA LEU A 252 8.28 -22.54 1.50
C LEU A 252 9.20 -21.86 2.50
N GLY A 253 10.13 -21.05 2.00
CA GLY A 253 10.83 -20.03 2.80
C GLY A 253 9.93 -18.81 3.05
N LEU A 254 10.36 -17.93 3.95
CA LEU A 254 9.65 -16.66 4.20
C LEU A 254 9.49 -15.88 2.89
N ASN A 255 8.30 -15.30 2.67
CA ASN A 255 7.91 -14.55 1.47
C ASN A 255 7.88 -15.41 0.18
N GLN A 256 7.85 -16.72 0.31
CA GLN A 256 7.62 -17.61 -0.83
C GLN A 256 6.17 -18.09 -0.87
N TRP A 257 5.66 -18.27 -2.08
CA TRP A 257 4.32 -18.77 -2.33
C TRP A 257 4.32 -19.82 -3.44
N THR A 258 3.28 -20.64 -3.44
CA THR A 258 3.13 -21.77 -4.39
C THR A 258 1.67 -21.97 -4.78
N LEU A 259 1.47 -22.69 -5.89
CA LEU A 259 0.15 -23.09 -6.40
C LEU A 259 0.00 -24.60 -6.39
N ALA A 260 -1.23 -25.06 -6.14
CA ALA A 260 -1.68 -26.41 -6.42
C ALA A 260 -2.93 -26.35 -7.29
N GLY A 261 -3.07 -27.26 -8.26
CA GLY A 261 -4.20 -27.29 -9.19
C GLY A 261 -3.94 -26.53 -10.49
N THR A 262 -4.98 -26.37 -11.30
CA THR A 262 -4.88 -25.80 -12.65
C THR A 262 -5.20 -24.33 -12.67
N TRP A 263 -4.22 -23.51 -13.00
CA TRP A 263 -4.29 -22.04 -12.97
C TRP A 263 -3.91 -21.45 -14.31
N ARG A 264 -4.60 -20.39 -14.71
CA ARG A 264 -4.20 -19.47 -15.78
C ARG A 264 -3.51 -18.27 -15.15
N VAL A 265 -2.32 -17.95 -15.62
CA VAL A 265 -1.55 -16.79 -15.15
C VAL A 265 -1.64 -15.69 -16.19
N GLU A 266 -2.12 -14.52 -15.78
CA GLU A 266 -2.22 -13.31 -16.58
C GLU A 266 -1.24 -12.24 -16.07
N ALA A 267 -1.15 -11.10 -16.72
CA ALA A 267 -0.20 -10.05 -16.35
C ALA A 267 -0.39 -9.54 -14.91
N GLN A 268 -1.64 -9.32 -14.47
CA GLN A 268 -1.97 -8.75 -13.15
C GLN A 268 -2.55 -9.75 -12.16
N ARG A 269 -2.91 -10.97 -12.57
CA ARG A 269 -3.60 -11.94 -11.72
C ARG A 269 -3.33 -13.38 -12.11
N ILE A 270 -3.70 -14.26 -11.22
CA ILE A 270 -3.92 -15.68 -11.51
C ILE A 270 -5.41 -16.00 -11.42
N GLU A 271 -5.89 -16.93 -12.25
CA GLU A 271 -7.29 -17.37 -12.31
C GLU A 271 -7.37 -18.88 -12.24
N LEU A 272 -8.17 -19.37 -11.30
CA LEU A 272 -8.35 -20.80 -11.10
C LEU A 272 -9.21 -21.40 -12.22
N ALA A 273 -8.67 -22.36 -12.94
CA ALA A 273 -9.37 -23.00 -14.07
C ALA A 273 -10.28 -24.16 -13.64
N GLN A 274 -9.98 -24.83 -12.52
CA GLN A 274 -10.73 -25.98 -12.01
C GLN A 274 -10.90 -25.89 -10.48
N PRO A 275 -12.03 -26.37 -9.90
CA PRO A 275 -12.23 -26.37 -8.46
C PRO A 275 -11.14 -27.08 -7.67
N GLY A 276 -10.96 -26.72 -6.40
CA GLY A 276 -10.01 -27.35 -5.48
C GLY A 276 -8.57 -26.85 -5.60
N GLY A 277 -8.33 -25.79 -6.39
CA GLY A 277 -7.01 -25.17 -6.47
C GLY A 277 -6.66 -24.41 -5.20
N ARG A 278 -5.35 -24.40 -4.87
CA ARG A 278 -4.84 -23.79 -3.65
C ARG A 278 -3.71 -22.81 -3.94
N ILE A 279 -3.63 -21.78 -3.09
CA ILE A 279 -2.47 -20.90 -2.95
C ILE A 279 -1.95 -21.08 -1.54
N ALA A 280 -0.64 -21.30 -1.37
CA ALA A 280 0.01 -21.29 -0.08
C ALA A 280 1.09 -20.21 -0.05
N PHE A 281 1.25 -19.54 1.08
CA PHE A 281 2.19 -18.44 1.30
C PHE A 281 2.79 -18.53 2.70
N ARG A 282 4.11 -18.44 2.82
CA ARG A 282 4.79 -18.35 4.11
C ARG A 282 5.06 -16.89 4.43
N PHE A 283 4.40 -16.38 5.46
CA PHE A 283 4.40 -14.97 5.82
C PHE A 283 4.79 -14.72 7.27
N ARG A 284 5.21 -13.49 7.55
CA ARG A 284 5.41 -12.97 8.90
C ARG A 284 4.85 -11.55 9.01
N ALA A 285 3.63 -11.45 9.50
CA ALA A 285 2.90 -10.21 9.74
C ALA A 285 1.77 -10.48 10.73
N ARG A 286 1.18 -9.45 11.35
CA ARG A 286 -0.05 -9.61 12.14
C ARG A 286 -1.23 -9.91 11.23
N ASP A 287 -1.39 -9.13 10.18
CA ASP A 287 -2.49 -9.25 9.25
C ASP A 287 -2.01 -9.79 7.89
N LEU A 288 -2.80 -10.66 7.28
CA LEU A 288 -2.65 -11.07 5.89
C LEU A 288 -3.96 -10.78 5.16
N HIS A 289 -3.81 -10.07 4.07
CA HIS A 289 -4.89 -9.73 3.15
C HIS A 289 -4.58 -10.30 1.77
N LEU A 290 -5.63 -10.54 0.99
CA LEU A 290 -5.51 -10.96 -0.40
C LEU A 290 -6.53 -10.19 -1.24
N VAL A 291 -6.08 -9.56 -2.31
CA VAL A 291 -6.95 -8.95 -3.31
C VAL A 291 -7.50 -10.06 -4.19
N LEU A 292 -8.82 -10.24 -4.14
CA LEU A 292 -9.55 -11.31 -4.84
C LEU A 292 -10.66 -10.73 -5.71
N GLY A 293 -11.10 -11.54 -6.67
CA GLY A 293 -12.30 -11.30 -7.47
C GLY A 293 -13.08 -12.59 -7.72
N PRO A 294 -14.42 -12.50 -7.83
CA PRO A 294 -15.29 -13.62 -8.19
C PRO A 294 -15.01 -14.06 -9.64
N THR A 295 -15.79 -14.99 -10.18
CA THR A 295 -15.72 -15.38 -11.59
C THR A 295 -15.87 -14.19 -12.53
N ARG A 296 -15.51 -14.35 -13.81
CA ARG A 296 -15.59 -13.25 -14.80
C ARG A 296 -17.01 -12.74 -15.02
N ASP A 297 -17.99 -13.63 -14.90
CA ASP A 297 -19.43 -13.34 -14.98
C ASP A 297 -20.05 -12.91 -13.64
N GLY A 298 -19.22 -12.73 -12.59
CA GLY A 298 -19.62 -12.20 -11.31
C GLY A 298 -20.20 -13.22 -10.31
N HIS A 299 -20.16 -14.51 -10.63
CA HIS A 299 -20.60 -15.54 -9.66
C HIS A 299 -19.60 -15.64 -8.50
N PRO A 300 -20.11 -15.68 -7.27
CA PRO A 300 -19.27 -15.79 -6.09
C PRO A 300 -18.53 -17.13 -6.04
N VAL A 301 -17.31 -17.10 -5.47
CA VAL A 301 -16.45 -18.27 -5.29
C VAL A 301 -16.27 -18.55 -3.81
N ARG A 302 -16.57 -19.78 -3.37
CA ARG A 302 -16.34 -20.21 -1.99
C ARG A 302 -14.89 -20.61 -1.80
N PHE A 303 -14.37 -20.34 -0.61
CA PHE A 303 -13.01 -20.72 -0.26
C PHE A 303 -12.91 -21.20 1.20
N LYS A 304 -11.79 -21.85 1.53
CA LYS A 304 -11.43 -22.25 2.88
C LYS A 304 -9.99 -21.89 3.18
N VAL A 305 -9.75 -21.29 4.36
CA VAL A 305 -8.43 -20.87 4.83
C VAL A 305 -7.91 -21.80 5.92
N ARG A 306 -6.62 -22.07 5.90
CA ARG A 306 -5.87 -22.75 6.96
C ARG A 306 -4.63 -21.94 7.32
N ILE A 307 -4.21 -22.02 8.56
CA ILE A 307 -2.95 -21.52 9.08
C ILE A 307 -2.20 -22.66 9.74
N ASP A 308 -1.01 -23.00 9.23
CA ASP A 308 -0.23 -24.19 9.63
C ASP A 308 -1.07 -25.47 9.59
N GLY A 309 -1.87 -25.64 8.51
CA GLY A 309 -2.72 -26.77 8.27
C GLY A 309 -4.01 -26.85 9.12
N LYS A 310 -4.26 -25.87 10.01
CA LYS A 310 -5.41 -25.82 10.93
C LYS A 310 -6.37 -24.68 10.57
N VAL A 311 -7.60 -24.78 11.03
CA VAL A 311 -8.57 -23.68 10.99
C VAL A 311 -8.02 -22.48 11.76
N PRO A 312 -8.15 -21.25 11.24
CA PRO A 312 -7.56 -20.04 11.84
C PRO A 312 -8.00 -19.76 13.28
N GLY A 313 -9.21 -20.12 13.66
CA GLY A 313 -9.75 -19.88 15.00
C GLY A 313 -9.76 -18.40 15.39
N VAL A 314 -9.05 -18.04 16.45
CA VAL A 314 -8.94 -16.65 16.93
C VAL A 314 -8.11 -15.76 16.01
N ASP A 315 -7.24 -16.33 15.19
CA ASP A 315 -6.39 -15.63 14.21
C ASP A 315 -7.10 -15.38 12.88
N ARG A 316 -8.41 -15.63 12.78
CA ARG A 316 -9.17 -15.35 11.56
C ARG A 316 -9.29 -13.87 11.27
N GLY A 317 -9.26 -13.51 9.99
CA GLY A 317 -9.61 -12.18 9.50
C GLY A 317 -11.13 -11.95 9.49
N SER A 318 -11.54 -10.72 9.20
CA SER A 318 -12.97 -10.31 9.17
C SER A 318 -13.77 -10.92 8.02
N ASP A 319 -13.13 -11.44 6.99
CA ASP A 319 -13.77 -12.02 5.79
C ASP A 319 -13.85 -13.56 5.85
N ILE A 320 -13.65 -14.15 7.05
CA ILE A 320 -13.70 -15.60 7.25
C ILE A 320 -14.59 -15.96 8.44
N ASP A 321 -15.38 -17.00 8.30
CA ASP A 321 -16.17 -17.61 9.35
C ASP A 321 -15.32 -18.42 10.35
N ALA A 322 -15.92 -18.84 11.45
CA ALA A 322 -15.21 -19.54 12.53
C ALA A 322 -14.58 -20.88 12.09
N ASP A 323 -15.13 -21.53 11.06
CA ASP A 323 -14.64 -22.78 10.48
C ASP A 323 -13.57 -22.57 9.38
N GLY A 324 -13.17 -21.32 9.13
CA GLY A 324 -12.19 -20.95 8.12
C GLY A 324 -12.76 -20.78 6.72
N THR A 325 -14.09 -20.86 6.54
CA THR A 325 -14.73 -20.65 5.25
C THR A 325 -14.97 -19.17 4.97
N GLY A 326 -15.07 -18.83 3.69
CA GLY A 326 -15.38 -17.50 3.22
C GLY A 326 -15.88 -17.52 1.78
N ARG A 327 -16.18 -16.33 1.26
CA ARG A 327 -16.76 -16.16 -0.07
C ARG A 327 -16.18 -14.93 -0.77
N VAL A 328 -15.74 -15.11 -2.00
CA VAL A 328 -15.34 -14.02 -2.90
C VAL A 328 -16.55 -13.58 -3.69
N ASP A 329 -17.15 -12.47 -3.35
CA ASP A 329 -18.36 -11.92 -3.96
C ASP A 329 -18.15 -10.61 -4.71
N ALA A 330 -17.01 -9.95 -4.50
CA ALA A 330 -16.63 -8.70 -5.15
C ALA A 330 -15.12 -8.66 -5.44
N GLN A 331 -14.71 -7.80 -6.36
CA GLN A 331 -13.29 -7.48 -6.56
C GLN A 331 -12.86 -6.46 -5.50
N ARG A 332 -12.18 -6.92 -4.48
CA ARG A 332 -11.71 -6.10 -3.35
C ARG A 332 -10.61 -6.79 -2.54
N LEU A 333 -10.08 -6.09 -1.57
CA LEU A 333 -9.22 -6.65 -0.54
C LEU A 333 -10.06 -7.46 0.46
N TYR A 334 -9.59 -8.67 0.79
CA TYR A 334 -10.16 -9.55 1.82
C TYR A 334 -9.16 -9.69 2.97
N GLN A 335 -9.60 -9.46 4.21
CA GLN A 335 -8.80 -9.74 5.38
C GLN A 335 -8.97 -11.19 5.79
N LEU A 336 -7.96 -12.01 5.56
CA LEU A 336 -8.02 -13.46 5.75
C LEU A 336 -7.39 -13.91 7.07
N VAL A 337 -6.40 -13.17 7.57
CA VAL A 337 -5.74 -13.44 8.85
C VAL A 337 -5.62 -12.15 9.65
N ARG A 338 -5.85 -12.25 10.97
CA ARG A 338 -5.44 -11.28 11.99
C ARG A 338 -4.95 -12.01 13.21
N GLN A 339 -3.64 -12.15 13.36
CA GLN A 339 -3.05 -12.82 14.50
C GLN A 339 -3.26 -12.04 15.80
N ALA A 340 -3.60 -12.74 16.90
CA ALA A 340 -3.80 -12.12 18.21
C ALA A 340 -2.50 -11.60 18.83
N ALA A 341 -1.36 -12.20 18.48
CA ALA A 341 -0.04 -11.81 18.93
C ALA A 341 0.81 -11.30 17.75
N ASP A 342 1.85 -10.52 18.06
CA ASP A 342 2.77 -9.92 17.11
C ASP A 342 3.30 -10.93 16.09
N GLY A 343 2.92 -10.71 14.85
CA GLY A 343 3.28 -11.33 13.59
C GLY A 343 4.30 -12.47 13.61
N ARG A 344 3.91 -13.68 14.04
CA ARG A 344 4.76 -14.87 13.92
C ARG A 344 4.80 -15.32 12.46
N GLU A 345 5.89 -15.97 12.08
CA GLU A 345 5.99 -16.65 10.79
C GLU A 345 5.02 -17.84 10.76
N ARG A 346 4.15 -17.88 9.75
CA ARG A 346 3.12 -18.90 9.58
C ARG A 346 3.00 -19.33 8.12
N LEU A 347 2.49 -20.52 7.90
CA LEU A 347 2.06 -20.98 6.58
C LEU A 347 0.56 -20.70 6.43
N PHE A 348 0.23 -19.80 5.52
CA PHE A 348 -1.14 -19.53 5.07
C PHE A 348 -1.48 -20.43 3.90
N GLU A 349 -2.69 -20.97 3.86
CA GLU A 349 -3.26 -21.71 2.74
C GLU A 349 -4.70 -21.27 2.48
N ILE A 350 -5.03 -21.02 1.22
CA ILE A 350 -6.42 -20.82 0.76
C ILE A 350 -6.74 -21.84 -0.32
N GLU A 351 -7.84 -22.56 -0.14
CA GLU A 351 -8.39 -23.52 -1.10
C GLU A 351 -9.70 -22.96 -1.65
N PHE A 352 -9.80 -22.85 -2.98
CA PHE A 352 -11.00 -22.41 -3.64
C PHE A 352 -11.85 -23.61 -4.04
N LEU A 353 -13.08 -23.64 -3.54
CA LEU A 353 -14.02 -24.77 -3.73
C LEU A 353 -14.71 -24.71 -5.09
N ASP A 354 -14.74 -23.55 -5.72
CA ASP A 354 -15.33 -23.32 -7.03
C ASP A 354 -14.27 -22.77 -8.00
N ALA A 355 -14.40 -23.04 -9.30
CA ALA A 355 -13.53 -22.49 -10.33
C ALA A 355 -13.75 -20.99 -10.56
N GLY A 356 -12.82 -20.32 -11.26
CA GLY A 356 -12.94 -18.94 -11.68
C GLY A 356 -12.54 -17.91 -10.64
N ALA A 357 -12.00 -18.31 -9.49
CA ALA A 357 -11.40 -17.41 -8.52
C ALA A 357 -10.25 -16.63 -9.16
N ARG A 358 -10.21 -15.31 -8.95
CA ARG A 358 -9.14 -14.43 -9.44
C ARG A 358 -8.39 -13.87 -8.25
N ALA A 359 -7.07 -14.05 -8.22
CA ALA A 359 -6.21 -13.54 -7.15
C ALA A 359 -5.12 -12.62 -7.73
N TYR A 360 -4.88 -11.48 -7.08
CA TYR A 360 -4.06 -10.38 -7.60
C TYR A 360 -2.80 -10.14 -6.77
N ALA A 361 -2.94 -9.83 -5.49
CA ALA A 361 -1.80 -9.53 -4.60
C ALA A 361 -2.11 -9.87 -3.15
N PHE A 362 -1.09 -10.35 -2.43
CA PHE A 362 -1.07 -10.37 -0.97
C PHE A 362 -0.56 -9.03 -0.44
N THR A 363 -1.17 -8.54 0.65
CA THR A 363 -0.69 -7.39 1.41
C THR A 363 -0.72 -7.71 2.90
N PHE A 364 0.13 -7.05 3.67
CA PHE A 364 0.38 -7.37 5.06
C PHE A 364 0.30 -6.13 5.96
N GLY A 365 0.27 -6.35 7.31
CA GLY A 365 0.32 -5.24 8.26
C GLY A 365 0.04 -5.60 9.71
#